data_db35b6bcfea3a8bb45bb439a1f4e030f
#
_entry.id   db35b6bcfea3a8bb45bb439a1f4e030f
#
_cell.length_a   1.000
_cell.length_b   1.000
_cell.length_c   1.000
_cell.angle_alpha   90.00
_cell.angle_beta   90.00
_cell.angle_gamma   90.00
#
_symmetry.space_group_name_H-M   'P 1'
#
loop_
_entity.id
_entity.type
_entity.pdbx_description
1 polymer ?
#
loop_
_entity_poly.entity_id
_entity_poly.type
_entity_poly.pdbx_seq_one_letter_code
_entity_poly.pdbx_strand_id
1 'polypeptide(L)'
;MGTLMNGFAEIFFLSLFISGIAVAADLSAADQPTINSVQANEDVPLVLDPAAQFWRETRPVYMEKDNLGKDVPRYRTEVRTRWTKNNLYFLFICPYEQLHLKPSPITEKETNELWNWDVAEVFIGSDFADIKRYKEFEVSPQGEWIDLDVDLHNPHHEEGWTWSSGFEVSARIDQASRVWYGAMRIPFAAIDARPAMPGNTLRINLFRSQGPPPQQAITWRETMSETFHVPERFGLIRLVEKSK
;
A
#
# COMPACT_ATOMS: atom_id res chain seq x y z
N MET A 1 -64.96 -42.47 -43.81
CA MET A 1 -64.79 -41.92 -42.43
C MET A 1 -63.37 -42.25 -42.05
N GLY A 2 -62.43 -41.35 -42.21
CA GLY A 2 -61.05 -41.58 -41.96
C GLY A 2 -60.55 -40.54 -40.96
N THR A 3 -59.99 -41.03 -39.89
CA THR A 3 -59.45 -40.21 -38.79
C THR A 3 -58.01 -39.97 -39.05
N LEU A 4 -57.62 -38.66 -39.16
CA LEU A 4 -56.22 -38.22 -39.27
C LEU A 4 -55.60 -38.15 -37.88
N MET A 5 -54.51 -38.88 -37.63
CA MET A 5 -53.64 -38.71 -36.48
C MET A 5 -52.54 -37.74 -36.84
N ASN A 6 -52.52 -36.60 -36.09
CA ASN A 6 -51.42 -35.61 -36.11
C ASN A 6 -50.35 -36.08 -35.12
N GLY A 7 -49.13 -36.38 -35.61
CA GLY A 7 -47.96 -36.63 -34.81
C GLY A 7 -47.26 -35.29 -34.49
N PHE A 8 -47.16 -34.97 -33.24
CA PHE A 8 -46.26 -33.87 -32.74
C PHE A 8 -44.86 -34.44 -32.52
N ALA A 9 -43.88 -33.90 -33.24
CA ALA A 9 -42.48 -34.16 -33.01
C ALA A 9 -41.98 -33.21 -31.92
N GLU A 10 -41.64 -33.76 -30.76
CA GLU A 10 -40.95 -33.00 -29.71
C GLU A 10 -39.47 -32.89 -30.05
N ILE A 11 -38.99 -31.63 -30.26
CA ILE A 11 -37.57 -31.32 -30.43
C ILE A 11 -37.00 -31.06 -29.07
N PHE A 12 -36.17 -31.97 -28.54
CA PHE A 12 -35.38 -31.77 -27.32
C PHE A 12 -34.17 -30.90 -27.65
N PHE A 13 -34.19 -29.66 -27.17
CA PHE A 13 -33.00 -28.79 -27.12
C PHE A 13 -32.13 -29.22 -25.94
N LEU A 14 -31.02 -29.85 -26.24
CA LEU A 14 -29.96 -30.17 -25.25
C LEU A 14 -29.09 -28.94 -25.08
N SER A 15 -29.36 -28.13 -24.02
CA SER A 15 -28.53 -26.98 -23.65
C SER A 15 -27.25 -27.49 -22.99
N LEU A 16 -26.14 -27.39 -23.73
CA LEU A 16 -24.82 -27.69 -23.20
C LEU A 16 -24.35 -26.47 -22.33
N PHE A 17 -24.46 -26.61 -21.00
CA PHE A 17 -23.84 -25.67 -20.07
C PHE A 17 -22.33 -25.94 -20.06
N ILE A 18 -21.56 -25.08 -20.75
CA ILE A 18 -20.11 -25.04 -20.61
C ILE A 18 -19.84 -24.21 -19.33
N SER A 19 -19.61 -24.91 -18.22
CA SER A 19 -19.10 -24.28 -17.00
C SER A 19 -17.64 -23.87 -17.26
N GLY A 20 -17.44 -22.61 -17.59
CA GLY A 20 -16.11 -22.02 -17.63
C GLY A 20 -15.53 -21.97 -16.20
N ILE A 21 -14.64 -22.89 -15.86
CA ILE A 21 -13.80 -22.80 -14.69
C ILE A 21 -12.80 -21.67 -14.99
N ALA A 22 -13.01 -20.50 -14.38
CA ALA A 22 -12.00 -19.47 -14.33
C ALA A 22 -10.84 -20.02 -13.47
N VAL A 23 -9.79 -20.50 -14.11
CA VAL A 23 -8.52 -20.77 -13.45
C VAL A 23 -7.96 -19.41 -13.06
N ALA A 24 -8.11 -19.03 -11.79
CA ALA A 24 -7.32 -17.97 -11.20
C ALA A 24 -5.85 -18.41 -11.36
N ALA A 25 -5.10 -17.72 -12.20
CA ALA A 25 -3.68 -17.93 -12.32
C ALA A 25 -3.05 -17.59 -10.96
N ASP A 26 -2.69 -18.61 -10.20
CA ASP A 26 -1.86 -18.48 -9.01
C ASP A 26 -0.48 -18.01 -9.51
N LEU A 27 -0.25 -16.71 -9.44
CA LEU A 27 1.06 -16.14 -9.75
C LEU A 27 2.04 -16.77 -8.78
N SER A 28 2.98 -17.55 -9.28
CA SER A 28 4.04 -18.14 -8.45
C SER A 28 4.71 -17.01 -7.66
N ALA A 29 5.13 -17.27 -6.43
CA ALA A 29 5.78 -16.28 -5.56
C ALA A 29 7.04 -15.64 -6.21
N ALA A 30 7.56 -16.24 -7.29
CA ALA A 30 8.68 -15.74 -8.09
C ALA A 30 8.30 -14.54 -8.99
N ASP A 31 7.01 -14.36 -9.33
CA ASP A 31 6.54 -13.31 -10.25
C ASP A 31 5.86 -12.13 -9.54
N GLN A 32 5.73 -12.18 -8.21
CA GLN A 32 5.13 -11.06 -7.47
C GLN A 32 6.12 -9.89 -7.38
N PRO A 33 5.68 -8.65 -7.74
CA PRO A 33 6.47 -7.46 -7.56
C PRO A 33 6.98 -7.34 -6.14
N THR A 34 8.29 -7.18 -6.01
CA THR A 34 8.97 -7.24 -4.71
C THR A 34 9.85 -6.02 -4.49
N ILE A 35 9.66 -5.35 -3.37
CA ILE A 35 10.55 -4.31 -2.85
C ILE A 35 11.66 -5.00 -2.05
N ASN A 36 12.93 -4.75 -2.39
CA ASN A 36 14.04 -5.19 -1.56
C ASN A 36 14.45 -4.07 -0.60
N SER A 37 14.14 -4.24 0.68
CA SER A 37 14.58 -3.32 1.74
C SER A 37 15.96 -3.74 2.23
N VAL A 38 16.94 -2.84 2.14
CA VAL A 38 18.35 -3.12 2.48
C VAL A 38 18.60 -2.85 3.95
N GLN A 39 19.31 -3.75 4.63
CA GLN A 39 19.66 -3.61 6.04
C GLN A 39 20.53 -2.39 6.29
N ALA A 40 20.20 -1.64 7.35
CA ALA A 40 21.06 -0.64 7.99
C ALA A 40 21.64 -1.22 9.28
N ASN A 41 22.82 -0.75 9.69
CA ASN A 41 23.53 -1.31 10.84
C ASN A 41 22.83 -0.98 12.17
N GLU A 42 22.21 0.19 12.26
CA GLU A 42 21.60 0.73 13.48
C GLU A 42 20.41 1.60 13.17
N ASP A 43 19.59 1.83 14.18
CA ASP A 43 18.50 2.78 14.12
C ASP A 43 19.03 4.21 14.04
N VAL A 44 18.36 5.02 13.22
CA VAL A 44 18.70 6.44 13.04
C VAL A 44 17.46 7.30 13.25
N PRO A 45 17.62 8.59 13.60
CA PRO A 45 16.53 9.56 13.50
C PRO A 45 15.96 9.60 12.08
N LEU A 46 14.70 10.03 11.95
CA LEU A 46 14.07 10.17 10.64
C LEU A 46 14.80 11.18 9.76
N VAL A 47 15.17 10.78 8.55
CA VAL A 47 15.97 11.54 7.59
C VAL A 47 15.14 11.83 6.36
N LEU A 48 14.88 13.13 6.11
CA LEU A 48 14.08 13.60 4.96
C LEU A 48 14.92 13.95 3.73
N ASP A 49 16.25 13.98 3.86
CA ASP A 49 17.14 14.26 2.72
C ASP A 49 17.45 12.96 1.96
N PRO A 50 16.97 12.81 0.70
CA PRO A 50 17.24 11.61 -0.08
C PRO A 50 18.73 11.44 -0.44
N ALA A 51 19.54 12.51 -0.36
CA ALA A 51 20.98 12.45 -0.56
C ALA A 51 21.77 11.97 0.67
N ALA A 52 21.11 11.85 1.81
CA ALA A 52 21.75 11.40 3.04
C ALA A 52 22.32 9.97 2.90
N GLN A 53 23.41 9.72 3.63
CA GLN A 53 24.11 8.42 3.61
C GLN A 53 23.19 7.24 3.90
N PHE A 54 22.20 7.44 4.78
CA PHE A 54 21.24 6.41 5.15
C PHE A 54 20.47 5.86 3.94
N TRP A 55 20.15 6.71 2.94
CA TRP A 55 19.36 6.35 1.77
C TRP A 55 20.16 5.96 0.53
N ARG A 56 21.51 6.18 0.53
CA ARG A 56 22.33 5.98 -0.68
C ARG A 56 22.39 4.53 -1.18
N GLU A 57 22.20 3.57 -0.27
CA GLU A 57 22.30 2.14 -0.61
C GLU A 57 20.96 1.52 -1.00
N THR A 58 19.89 2.34 -1.04
CA THR A 58 18.57 1.86 -1.42
C THR A 58 18.39 1.88 -2.93
N ARG A 59 17.62 0.91 -3.44
CA ARG A 59 17.04 0.99 -4.77
C ARG A 59 15.63 1.54 -4.63
N PRO A 60 15.33 2.73 -5.18
CA PRO A 60 13.99 3.29 -5.07
C PRO A 60 12.98 2.44 -5.85
N VAL A 61 11.75 2.44 -5.37
CA VAL A 61 10.57 2.03 -6.13
C VAL A 61 9.73 3.24 -6.45
N TYR A 62 8.86 3.12 -7.44
CA TYR A 62 8.07 4.25 -7.92
C TYR A 62 6.60 3.91 -7.90
N MET A 63 5.82 4.87 -7.42
CA MET A 63 4.38 4.88 -7.53
C MET A 63 4.04 5.83 -8.68
N GLU A 64 3.47 5.32 -9.76
CA GLU A 64 3.29 6.09 -11.00
C GLU A 64 1.98 5.79 -11.72
N LYS A 65 1.13 4.98 -11.10
CA LYS A 65 -0.21 4.64 -11.59
C LYS A 65 -1.27 5.02 -10.56
N ASP A 66 -2.48 5.26 -11.05
CA ASP A 66 -3.64 5.35 -10.15
C ASP A 66 -4.12 3.93 -9.75
N ASN A 67 -5.12 3.89 -8.88
CA ASN A 67 -5.71 2.64 -8.39
C ASN A 67 -6.35 1.78 -9.50
N LEU A 68 -6.68 2.35 -10.66
CA LEU A 68 -7.23 1.65 -11.83
C LEU A 68 -6.17 1.31 -12.89
N GLY A 69 -4.88 1.62 -12.64
CA GLY A 69 -3.76 1.29 -13.50
C GLY A 69 -3.43 2.33 -14.58
N LYS A 70 -4.05 3.51 -14.54
CA LYS A 70 -3.72 4.61 -15.45
C LYS A 70 -2.45 5.33 -14.97
N ASP A 71 -1.56 5.68 -15.90
CA ASP A 71 -0.34 6.42 -15.59
C ASP A 71 -0.64 7.85 -15.09
N VAL A 72 0.07 8.24 -14.02
CA VAL A 72 -0.01 9.57 -13.39
C VAL A 72 1.38 10.23 -13.31
N PRO A 73 2.06 10.49 -14.44
CA PRO A 73 3.47 10.86 -14.49
C PRO A 73 3.82 12.13 -13.72
N ARG A 74 2.85 13.06 -13.56
CA ARG A 74 3.04 14.31 -12.81
C ARG A 74 3.25 14.09 -11.31
N TYR A 75 2.74 12.98 -10.81
CA TYR A 75 2.75 12.64 -9.39
C TYR A 75 3.63 11.42 -9.09
N ARG A 76 4.50 11.05 -10.05
CA ARG A 76 5.42 9.93 -9.87
C ARG A 76 6.20 10.09 -8.58
N THR A 77 5.85 9.28 -7.60
CA THR A 77 6.39 9.32 -6.25
C THR A 77 7.52 8.29 -6.13
N GLU A 78 8.71 8.77 -5.71
CA GLU A 78 9.82 7.87 -5.38
C GLU A 78 9.69 7.42 -3.93
N VAL A 79 9.87 6.13 -3.68
CA VAL A 79 9.87 5.58 -2.32
C VAL A 79 11.15 4.80 -2.09
N ARG A 80 11.81 5.07 -0.97
CA ARG A 80 12.99 4.35 -0.48
C ARG A 80 12.65 3.65 0.82
N THR A 81 13.26 2.49 1.03
CA THR A 81 13.07 1.73 2.26
C THR A 81 14.38 1.14 2.76
N ARG A 82 14.54 1.12 4.07
CA ARG A 82 15.61 0.43 4.80
C ARG A 82 15.05 -0.25 6.03
N TRP A 83 15.76 -1.22 6.54
CA TRP A 83 15.40 -1.88 7.79
C TRP A 83 16.60 -2.02 8.72
N THR A 84 16.32 -2.06 10.02
CA THR A 84 17.25 -2.40 11.08
C THR A 84 16.72 -3.62 11.83
N LYS A 85 17.37 -4.02 12.88
CA LYS A 85 16.87 -5.09 13.76
C LYS A 85 15.50 -4.75 14.37
N ASN A 86 15.23 -3.46 14.58
CA ASN A 86 14.04 -3.00 15.32
C ASN A 86 12.98 -2.36 14.45
N ASN A 87 13.37 -1.70 13.36
CA ASN A 87 12.49 -0.79 12.63
C ASN A 87 12.58 -0.97 11.12
N LEU A 88 11.46 -0.71 10.46
CA LEU A 88 11.35 -0.54 9.01
C LEU A 88 11.17 0.94 8.71
N TYR A 89 11.97 1.46 7.78
CA TYR A 89 12.00 2.87 7.41
C TYR A 89 11.49 3.08 5.99
N PHE A 90 10.71 4.14 5.80
CA PHE A 90 10.30 4.62 4.48
C PHE A 90 10.63 6.09 4.32
N LEU A 91 10.97 6.49 3.09
CA LEU A 91 11.04 7.89 2.65
C LEU A 91 10.24 8.00 1.36
N PHE A 92 9.25 8.86 1.37
CA PHE A 92 8.45 9.27 0.22
C PHE A 92 8.93 10.61 -0.29
N ILE A 93 9.11 10.73 -1.61
CA ILE A 93 9.49 11.95 -2.32
C ILE A 93 8.33 12.22 -3.29
N CYS A 94 7.51 13.21 -2.95
CA CYS A 94 6.17 13.40 -3.47
C CYS A 94 6.05 14.71 -4.26
N PRO A 95 6.22 14.71 -5.59
CA PRO A 95 5.89 15.87 -6.41
C PRO A 95 4.41 16.25 -6.29
N TYR A 96 4.09 17.55 -6.31
CA TYR A 96 2.72 18.03 -6.24
C TYR A 96 2.48 19.25 -7.14
N GLU A 97 1.24 19.42 -7.57
CA GLU A 97 0.80 20.67 -8.22
C GLU A 97 0.08 21.58 -7.24
N GLN A 98 -0.83 21.03 -6.44
CA GLN A 98 -1.56 21.71 -5.38
C GLN A 98 -1.71 20.73 -4.22
N LEU A 99 -1.41 21.17 -3.01
CA LEU A 99 -1.63 20.39 -1.79
C LEU A 99 -3.04 20.63 -1.25
N HIS A 100 -3.63 19.56 -0.74
CA HIS A 100 -4.87 19.56 0.03
C HIS A 100 -4.54 19.27 1.48
N LEU A 101 -4.28 20.31 2.26
CA LEU A 101 -3.78 20.22 3.62
C LEU A 101 -4.92 20.40 4.63
N LYS A 102 -4.87 19.64 5.72
CA LYS A 102 -5.79 19.81 6.83
C LYS A 102 -5.56 21.17 7.50
N PRO A 103 -6.61 21.96 7.71
CA PRO A 103 -6.49 23.20 8.49
C PRO A 103 -6.12 22.88 9.95
N SER A 104 -5.22 23.69 10.53
CA SER A 104 -4.79 23.54 11.93
C SER A 104 -4.23 22.14 12.22
N PRO A 105 -3.08 21.78 11.63
CA PRO A 105 -2.49 20.46 11.80
C PRO A 105 -2.16 20.18 13.26
N ILE A 106 -2.30 18.92 13.67
CA ILE A 106 -1.95 18.43 15.00
C ILE A 106 -0.91 17.31 14.81
N THR A 107 0.25 17.47 15.40
CA THR A 107 1.38 16.52 15.27
C THR A 107 1.74 15.79 16.57
N GLU A 108 1.07 16.12 17.67
CA GLU A 108 1.30 15.53 18.99
C GLU A 108 0.44 14.30 19.27
N LYS A 109 -0.53 14.03 18.41
CA LYS A 109 -1.42 12.86 18.47
C LYS A 109 -1.93 12.51 17.09
N GLU A 110 -2.47 11.31 16.96
CA GLU A 110 -3.10 10.83 15.74
C GLU A 110 -4.24 11.72 15.26
N THR A 111 -4.33 11.83 13.94
CA THR A 111 -5.41 12.54 13.26
C THR A 111 -6.30 11.53 12.58
N ASN A 112 -7.46 11.24 13.19
CA ASN A 112 -8.44 10.36 12.58
C ASN A 112 -8.93 10.92 11.24
N GLU A 113 -9.20 10.03 10.27
CA GLU A 113 -9.60 10.36 8.90
C GLU A 113 -8.58 11.22 8.15
N LEU A 114 -7.28 10.97 8.40
CA LEU A 114 -6.19 11.72 7.73
C LEU A 114 -6.21 11.51 6.21
N TRP A 115 -6.67 10.37 5.72
CA TRP A 115 -6.88 10.03 4.30
C TRP A 115 -7.79 10.99 3.52
N ASN A 116 -8.57 11.84 4.20
CA ASN A 116 -9.34 12.91 3.55
C ASN A 116 -8.47 14.06 3.01
N TRP A 117 -7.17 14.06 3.31
CA TRP A 117 -6.17 15.06 2.94
C TRP A 117 -5.03 14.43 2.13
N ASP A 118 -4.04 15.23 1.75
CA ASP A 118 -2.82 14.69 1.15
C ASP A 118 -2.08 13.79 2.15
N VAL A 119 -1.85 12.53 1.79
CA VAL A 119 -1.12 11.55 2.60
C VAL A 119 -0.28 10.63 1.75
N ALA A 120 0.77 10.07 2.33
CA ALA A 120 1.48 8.89 1.83
C ALA A 120 1.26 7.75 2.83
N GLU A 121 1.04 6.54 2.30
CA GLU A 121 0.50 5.43 3.06
C GLU A 121 1.31 4.15 2.82
N VAL A 122 1.48 3.36 3.88
CA VAL A 122 2.06 2.02 3.85
C VAL A 122 1.03 1.04 4.39
N PHE A 123 0.55 0.12 3.55
CA PHE A 123 -0.26 -1.02 3.98
C PHE A 123 0.62 -2.25 4.03
N ILE A 124 0.77 -2.88 5.20
CA ILE A 124 1.72 -3.99 5.39
C ILE A 124 1.17 -5.07 6.31
N GLY A 125 1.36 -6.33 5.92
CA GLY A 125 0.89 -7.49 6.71
C GLY A 125 1.87 -8.64 6.67
N SER A 126 2.04 -9.31 7.81
CA SER A 126 2.92 -10.47 7.98
C SER A 126 2.20 -11.81 7.83
N ASP A 127 0.87 -11.83 7.96
CA ASP A 127 0.06 -13.03 7.81
C ASP A 127 -0.28 -13.30 6.34
N PHE A 128 0.19 -14.42 5.82
CA PHE A 128 -0.12 -14.89 4.46
C PHE A 128 -1.32 -15.84 4.41
N ALA A 129 -1.79 -16.31 5.56
CA ALA A 129 -2.98 -17.16 5.65
C ALA A 129 -4.26 -16.33 5.77
N ASP A 130 -4.20 -15.23 6.53
CA ASP A 130 -5.30 -14.27 6.64
C ASP A 130 -4.86 -12.90 6.08
N ILE A 131 -5.00 -12.76 4.76
CA ILE A 131 -4.57 -11.55 4.06
C ILE A 131 -5.45 -10.34 4.35
N LYS A 132 -6.62 -10.53 4.95
CA LYS A 132 -7.55 -9.46 5.33
C LYS A 132 -7.11 -8.69 6.58
N ARG A 133 -6.08 -9.19 7.27
CA ARG A 133 -5.46 -8.51 8.41
C ARG A 133 -4.11 -7.93 8.03
N TYR A 134 -3.95 -6.63 8.26
CA TYR A 134 -2.72 -5.89 8.01
C TYR A 134 -2.70 -4.57 8.79
N LYS A 135 -1.60 -3.85 8.71
CA LYS A 135 -1.44 -2.54 9.33
C LYS A 135 -1.38 -1.47 8.25
N GLU A 136 -1.90 -0.31 8.58
CA GLU A 136 -1.88 0.88 7.76
C GLU A 136 -1.17 1.99 8.52
N PHE A 137 -0.32 2.76 7.83
CA PHE A 137 0.45 3.86 8.37
C PHE A 137 0.38 5.02 7.40
N GLU A 138 0.01 6.20 7.89
CA GLU A 138 -0.11 7.40 7.07
C GLU A 138 0.74 8.54 7.61
N VAL A 139 1.28 9.37 6.71
CA VAL A 139 1.92 10.64 7.00
C VAL A 139 1.44 11.71 6.04
N SER A 140 1.07 12.89 6.56
CA SER A 140 0.71 14.07 5.78
C SER A 140 1.94 14.94 5.46
N PRO A 141 1.85 15.86 4.47
CA PRO A 141 2.90 16.84 4.20
C PRO A 141 3.24 17.76 5.38
N GLN A 142 2.33 17.90 6.34
CA GLN A 142 2.48 18.73 7.54
C GLN A 142 3.00 17.97 8.76
N GLY A 143 3.17 16.63 8.63
CA GLY A 143 3.66 15.76 9.70
C GLY A 143 2.57 15.24 10.63
N GLU A 144 1.30 15.37 10.28
CA GLU A 144 0.23 14.63 10.93
C GLU A 144 0.35 13.16 10.54
N TRP A 145 -0.18 12.29 11.39
CA TRP A 145 -0.05 10.86 11.22
C TRP A 145 -1.23 10.09 11.81
N ILE A 146 -1.40 8.87 11.35
CA ILE A 146 -2.33 7.88 11.92
C ILE A 146 -1.81 6.48 11.62
N ASP A 147 -2.08 5.52 12.50
CA ASP A 147 -1.93 4.10 12.22
C ASP A 147 -3.22 3.34 12.51
N LEU A 148 -3.44 2.26 11.76
CA LEU A 148 -4.63 1.43 11.91
C LEU A 148 -4.24 -0.05 11.97
N ASP A 149 -4.92 -0.79 12.86
CA ASP A 149 -4.99 -2.25 12.83
C ASP A 149 -6.18 -2.68 11.98
N VAL A 150 -5.93 -2.89 10.68
CA VAL A 150 -7.01 -3.18 9.72
C VAL A 150 -7.40 -4.65 9.79
N ASP A 151 -8.69 -4.91 10.03
CA ASP A 151 -9.35 -6.21 9.91
C ASP A 151 -10.56 -6.12 8.98
N LEU A 152 -10.41 -6.51 7.72
CA LEU A 152 -11.48 -6.45 6.72
C LEU A 152 -12.59 -7.51 6.94
N HIS A 153 -12.52 -8.32 7.98
CA HIS A 153 -13.67 -9.10 8.43
C HIS A 153 -14.66 -8.23 9.21
N ASN A 154 -14.20 -7.08 9.71
CA ASN A 154 -15.03 -6.06 10.33
C ASN A 154 -15.50 -5.05 9.26
N PRO A 155 -16.81 -4.80 9.11
CA PRO A 155 -17.31 -3.77 8.20
C PRO A 155 -16.89 -2.34 8.57
N HIS A 156 -16.45 -2.13 9.80
CA HIS A 156 -15.94 -0.87 10.35
C HIS A 156 -14.43 -0.97 10.63
N HIS A 157 -13.65 -1.42 9.64
CA HIS A 157 -12.20 -1.59 9.79
C HIS A 157 -11.45 -0.27 10.05
N GLU A 158 -12.04 0.87 9.72
CA GLU A 158 -11.55 2.21 10.04
C GLU A 158 -11.47 2.48 11.55
N GLU A 159 -12.24 1.78 12.38
CA GLU A 159 -12.15 1.86 13.83
C GLU A 159 -10.83 1.31 14.39
N GLY A 160 -10.04 0.62 13.56
CA GLY A 160 -8.70 0.16 13.89
C GLY A 160 -7.71 1.26 14.25
N TRP A 161 -8.03 2.54 13.98
CA TRP A 161 -7.22 3.70 14.36
C TRP A 161 -7.04 3.88 15.89
N THR A 162 -7.83 3.20 16.70
CA THR A 162 -7.67 3.21 18.17
C THR A 162 -6.47 2.39 18.67
N TRP A 163 -5.84 1.61 17.78
CA TRP A 163 -4.60 0.91 18.04
C TRP A 163 -3.42 1.87 17.88
N SER A 164 -2.31 1.63 18.57
CA SER A 164 -1.10 2.42 18.41
C SER A 164 0.13 1.53 18.29
N SER A 165 0.88 1.73 17.21
CA SER A 165 2.11 0.99 16.91
C SER A 165 3.35 1.56 17.59
N GLY A 166 3.30 2.83 17.98
CA GLY A 166 4.46 3.61 18.35
C GLY A 166 5.35 3.99 17.16
N PHE A 167 4.81 4.02 15.90
CA PHE A 167 5.59 4.49 14.77
C PHE A 167 5.82 6.00 14.84
N GLU A 168 6.84 6.46 14.16
CA GLU A 168 7.21 7.87 14.14
C GLU A 168 7.24 8.39 12.71
N VAL A 169 6.89 9.66 12.56
CA VAL A 169 6.89 10.34 11.26
C VAL A 169 7.70 11.63 11.31
N SER A 170 8.14 12.06 10.15
CA SER A 170 8.64 13.41 9.89
C SER A 170 8.24 13.83 8.49
N ALA A 171 7.92 15.11 8.30
CA ALA A 171 7.57 15.61 6.97
C ALA A 171 8.15 16.99 6.73
N ARG A 172 8.31 17.36 5.44
CA ARG A 172 8.78 18.67 5.00
C ARG A 172 8.23 18.99 3.62
N ILE A 173 7.70 20.20 3.46
CA ILE A 173 7.29 20.73 2.15
C ILE A 173 8.42 21.60 1.61
N ASP A 174 8.88 21.30 0.41
CA ASP A 174 9.74 22.15 -0.40
C ASP A 174 8.90 22.86 -1.46
N GLN A 175 8.52 24.08 -1.16
CA GLN A 175 7.67 24.88 -2.05
C GLN A 175 8.38 25.26 -3.36
N ALA A 176 9.72 25.43 -3.32
CA ALA A 176 10.49 25.85 -4.48
C ALA A 176 10.54 24.75 -5.55
N SER A 177 10.75 23.52 -5.13
CA SER A 177 10.75 22.35 -6.04
C SER A 177 9.36 21.74 -6.25
N ARG A 178 8.35 22.16 -5.51
CA ARG A 178 7.03 21.55 -5.43
C ARG A 178 7.10 20.05 -5.14
N VAL A 179 7.85 19.70 -4.12
CA VAL A 179 7.99 18.34 -3.60
C VAL A 179 7.77 18.38 -2.10
N TRP A 180 7.01 17.44 -1.58
CA TRP A 180 7.02 17.19 -0.16
C TRP A 180 7.68 15.83 0.14
N TYR A 181 8.27 15.74 1.31
CA TYR A 181 8.97 14.57 1.80
C TYR A 181 8.25 14.07 3.04
N GLY A 182 7.95 12.77 3.09
CA GLY A 182 7.42 12.11 4.27
C GLY A 182 8.32 10.93 4.63
N ALA A 183 8.73 10.84 5.88
CA ALA A 183 9.48 9.71 6.39
C ALA A 183 8.73 9.02 7.52
N MET A 184 8.83 7.70 7.56
CA MET A 184 8.24 6.84 8.58
C MET A 184 9.30 5.93 9.19
N ARG A 185 9.23 5.69 10.51
CA ARG A 185 9.96 4.66 11.25
C ARG A 185 8.96 3.77 11.95
N ILE A 186 8.78 2.56 11.45
CA ILE A 186 7.75 1.61 11.90
C ILE A 186 8.42 0.49 12.70
N PRO A 187 8.09 0.30 13.99
CA PRO A 187 8.62 -0.81 14.79
C PRO A 187 8.20 -2.16 14.21
N PHE A 188 9.14 -3.10 14.00
CA PHE A 188 8.79 -4.44 13.53
C PHE A 188 7.81 -5.15 14.47
N ALA A 189 7.91 -4.93 15.77
CA ALA A 189 7.00 -5.50 16.76
C ALA A 189 5.52 -5.15 16.52
N ALA A 190 5.25 -4.07 15.77
CA ALA A 190 3.91 -3.64 15.39
C ALA A 190 3.36 -4.39 14.16
N ILE A 191 4.22 -4.97 13.31
CA ILE A 191 3.83 -5.56 12.03
C ILE A 191 4.11 -7.07 11.91
N ASP A 192 5.08 -7.59 12.68
CA ASP A 192 5.46 -9.00 12.62
C ASP A 192 5.92 -9.48 14.01
N ALA A 193 5.37 -10.59 14.48
CA ALA A 193 5.82 -11.21 15.71
C ALA A 193 7.18 -11.91 15.58
N ARG A 194 7.64 -12.18 14.36
CA ARG A 194 8.94 -12.79 14.10
C ARG A 194 10.04 -11.74 14.21
N PRO A 195 11.25 -12.10 14.68
CA PRO A 195 12.40 -11.20 14.62
C PRO A 195 12.69 -10.77 13.16
N ALA A 196 13.07 -9.50 12.96
CA ALA A 196 13.51 -9.04 11.65
C ALA A 196 14.83 -9.72 11.28
N MET A 197 14.83 -10.43 10.15
CA MET A 197 15.99 -11.17 9.64
C MET A 197 16.06 -11.07 8.11
N PRO A 198 17.27 -11.14 7.52
CA PRO A 198 17.40 -11.27 6.07
C PRO A 198 16.59 -12.48 5.56
N GLY A 199 15.89 -12.28 4.46
CA GLY A 199 15.01 -13.28 3.86
C GLY A 199 13.56 -13.20 4.32
N ASN A 200 13.24 -12.54 5.43
CA ASN A 200 11.85 -12.31 5.83
C ASN A 200 11.12 -11.53 4.73
N THR A 201 9.90 -11.95 4.49
CA THR A 201 9.02 -11.33 3.49
C THR A 201 7.69 -10.97 4.15
N LEU A 202 7.17 -9.80 3.79
CA LEU A 202 5.87 -9.27 4.21
C LEU A 202 5.08 -8.88 2.97
N ARG A 203 3.75 -8.90 3.05
CA ARG A 203 2.87 -8.34 2.02
C ARG A 203 2.83 -6.82 2.19
N ILE A 204 2.85 -6.06 1.09
CA ILE A 204 2.87 -4.60 1.14
C ILE A 204 2.18 -4.00 -0.07
N ASN A 205 1.54 -2.86 0.14
CA ASN A 205 1.28 -1.89 -0.91
C ASN A 205 1.60 -0.48 -0.42
N LEU A 206 1.83 0.43 -1.37
CA LEU A 206 2.13 1.83 -1.09
C LEU A 206 1.11 2.68 -1.84
N PHE A 207 0.56 3.65 -1.15
CA PHE A 207 -0.47 4.54 -1.67
C PHE A 207 -0.15 6.00 -1.37
N ARG A 208 -0.80 6.87 -2.12
CA ARG A 208 -0.78 8.30 -1.88
C ARG A 208 -2.08 8.90 -2.38
N SER A 209 -2.69 9.72 -1.54
CA SER A 209 -3.80 10.59 -1.91
C SER A 209 -3.28 12.00 -2.14
N GLN A 210 -3.66 12.63 -3.26
CA GLN A 210 -3.07 13.90 -3.72
C GLN A 210 -4.10 14.89 -4.21
N GLY A 211 -4.02 16.12 -3.67
CA GLY A 211 -4.75 17.29 -4.16
C GLY A 211 -6.20 17.38 -3.68
N PRO A 212 -6.87 18.50 -3.97
CA PRO A 212 -8.26 18.69 -3.56
C PRO A 212 -9.19 17.68 -4.24
N PRO A 213 -10.37 17.40 -3.63
CA PRO A 213 -11.34 16.46 -4.19
C PRO A 213 -11.80 16.82 -5.62
N PRO A 214 -11.96 15.80 -6.50
CA PRO A 214 -11.65 14.40 -6.25
C PRO A 214 -10.13 14.17 -6.21
N GLN A 215 -9.63 13.60 -5.11
CA GLN A 215 -8.22 13.35 -4.93
C GLN A 215 -7.68 12.40 -6.00
N GLN A 216 -6.44 12.64 -6.44
CA GLN A 216 -5.71 11.72 -7.29
C GLN A 216 -5.07 10.63 -6.44
N ALA A 217 -5.50 9.40 -6.64
CA ALA A 217 -4.83 8.23 -6.12
C ALA A 217 -3.53 7.95 -6.87
N ILE A 218 -2.45 7.61 -6.15
CA ILE A 218 -1.18 7.17 -6.72
C ILE A 218 -0.76 5.88 -6.00
N THR A 219 -0.41 4.83 -6.75
CA THR A 219 -0.16 3.51 -6.18
C THR A 219 1.14 2.90 -6.67
N TRP A 220 1.74 2.04 -5.86
CA TRP A 220 2.82 1.17 -6.30
C TRP A 220 2.25 -0.05 -7.03
N ARG A 221 1.17 -0.64 -6.48
CA ARG A 221 0.41 -1.73 -7.12
C ARG A 221 -1.04 -1.29 -7.26
N GLU A 222 -1.52 -1.25 -8.47
CA GLU A 222 -2.91 -0.92 -8.76
C GLU A 222 -3.87 -1.93 -8.12
N THR A 223 -4.89 -1.43 -7.43
CA THR A 223 -5.92 -2.26 -6.79
C THR A 223 -6.98 -2.74 -7.77
N MET A 224 -7.10 -2.09 -8.93
CA MET A 224 -8.19 -2.27 -9.89
C MET A 224 -9.57 -2.10 -9.24
N SER A 225 -9.66 -1.20 -8.26
CA SER A 225 -10.82 -0.87 -7.46
C SER A 225 -10.80 0.61 -7.07
N GLU A 226 -11.92 1.16 -6.66
CA GLU A 226 -12.01 2.52 -6.12
C GLU A 226 -11.39 2.63 -4.72
N THR A 227 -11.29 1.51 -4.00
CA THR A 227 -10.66 1.46 -2.68
C THR A 227 -9.22 0.96 -2.74
N PHE A 228 -8.39 1.37 -1.78
CA PHE A 228 -7.04 0.87 -1.55
C PHE A 228 -7.04 -0.49 -0.82
N HIS A 229 -8.10 -0.83 -0.10
CA HIS A 229 -8.24 -2.04 0.70
C HIS A 229 -8.52 -3.29 -0.13
N VAL A 230 -7.55 -3.67 -0.99
CA VAL A 230 -7.59 -4.88 -1.83
C VAL A 230 -6.31 -5.70 -1.58
N PRO A 231 -6.22 -6.41 -0.45
CA PRO A 231 -4.99 -7.11 -0.04
C PRO A 231 -4.55 -8.22 -0.99
N GLU A 232 -5.44 -8.71 -1.87
CA GLU A 232 -5.12 -9.64 -2.96
C GLU A 232 -4.17 -9.03 -4.00
N ARG A 233 -4.10 -7.69 -4.06
CA ARG A 233 -3.26 -6.93 -4.99
C ARG A 233 -1.94 -6.48 -4.38
N PHE A 234 -1.69 -6.75 -3.12
CA PHE A 234 -0.42 -6.41 -2.50
C PHE A 234 0.73 -7.15 -3.18
N GLY A 235 1.85 -6.47 -3.31
CA GLY A 235 3.12 -7.10 -3.62
C GLY A 235 3.85 -7.51 -2.34
N LEU A 236 5.17 -7.67 -2.44
CA LEU A 236 6.02 -8.13 -1.35
C LEU A 236 7.09 -7.09 -1.00
N ILE A 237 7.47 -7.03 0.27
CA ILE A 237 8.72 -6.44 0.72
C ILE A 237 9.58 -7.54 1.31
N ARG A 238 10.83 -7.64 0.84
CA ARG A 238 11.82 -8.60 1.33
C ARG A 238 12.93 -7.87 2.05
N LEU A 239 13.25 -8.33 3.24
CA LEU A 239 14.39 -7.86 4.01
C LEU A 239 15.67 -8.48 3.44
N VAL A 240 16.59 -7.66 2.94
CA VAL A 240 17.86 -8.13 2.35
C VAL A 240 19.05 -7.58 3.11
N GLU A 241 20.13 -8.35 3.15
CA GLU A 241 21.39 -7.90 3.71
C GLU A 241 21.98 -6.74 2.89
N LYS A 242 22.80 -5.94 3.53
CA LYS A 242 23.68 -5.00 2.85
C LYS A 242 24.69 -5.79 2.01
N SER A 243 24.77 -5.50 0.71
CA SER A 243 25.85 -6.04 -0.13
C SER A 243 27.22 -5.59 0.40
N LYS A 244 28.12 -6.55 0.52
CA LYS A 244 29.51 -6.30 0.95
C LYS A 244 30.25 -5.46 -0.09
#